data_cbd60e7e8fcb040b4a24593d33fc3991
#
_entry.id   cbd60e7e8fcb040b4a24593d33fc3991
#
_cell.length_a   1.000
_cell.length_b   1.000
_cell.length_c   1.000
_cell.angle_alpha   90.00
_cell.angle_beta   90.00
_cell.angle_gamma   90.00
#
_symmetry.space_group_name_H-M   'P 1'
#
loop_
_entity.id
_entity.type
_entity.pdbx_description
1 polymer ?
#
loop_
_entity_poly.entity_id
_entity_poly.type
_entity_poly.pdbx_seq_one_letter_code
_entity_poly.pdbx_strand_id
1 'polypeptide(L)'
;MIAASLCLAVAPWYRMPYEPILSLPWPQARPLPDGFFDRDARQVARELLGKVIRHRCGELWLSARIIETEAYYLAEKGSHASLGYTEKRRALFEGGGHIYMYYARGGDSLNFSAQGPGNAVLIKSAQPWLDAQSGDASLARMQANNPDAQGRPRRPEKLCAGQTLLCKALGLKVPDWDAQRFDTQRLFVEEVGERPAQIVQTTRLGIPAGRDEHLPYRFVDAAFARFCTRNPLRRGQREGRDFQLLGPLDEHL
;
A
#
# COMPACT_ATOMS: atom_id res chain seq x y z
N MET A 1 15.15 -23.08 41.21
CA MET A 1 14.90 -23.17 39.79
C MET A 1 14.56 -21.74 39.31
N ILE A 2 15.53 -21.10 38.69
CA ILE A 2 15.43 -19.70 38.23
C ILE A 2 15.11 -19.77 36.75
N ALA A 3 13.90 -19.28 36.37
CA ALA A 3 13.51 -19.18 34.99
C ALA A 3 14.24 -17.99 34.35
N ALA A 4 15.15 -18.30 33.43
CA ALA A 4 15.83 -17.29 32.63
C ALA A 4 14.85 -16.73 31.58
N SER A 5 14.48 -15.46 31.77
CA SER A 5 13.73 -14.66 30.77
C SER A 5 14.69 -14.39 29.61
N LEU A 6 14.48 -15.04 28.47
CA LEU A 6 15.14 -14.67 27.21
C LEU A 6 14.54 -13.35 26.68
N CYS A 7 15.22 -12.28 27.01
CA CYS A 7 15.00 -10.99 26.34
C CYS A 7 15.62 -11.09 24.93
N LEU A 8 14.82 -11.40 23.90
CA LEU A 8 15.26 -11.32 22.52
C LEU A 8 15.51 -9.86 22.17
N ALA A 9 16.79 -9.50 22.06
CA ALA A 9 17.21 -8.17 21.63
C ALA A 9 16.72 -7.93 20.20
N VAL A 10 15.85 -6.95 20.02
CA VAL A 10 15.44 -6.43 18.71
C VAL A 10 16.69 -5.89 18.01
N ALA A 11 16.97 -6.39 16.82
CA ALA A 11 18.17 -6.04 16.08
C ALA A 11 18.29 -4.53 15.84
N PRO A 12 19.45 -3.89 16.08
CA PRO A 12 19.61 -2.43 16.12
C PRO A 12 19.39 -1.69 14.78
N TRP A 13 19.19 -2.40 13.68
CA TRP A 13 18.90 -1.82 12.35
C TRP A 13 17.40 -1.64 12.05
N TYR A 14 16.50 -1.99 12.98
CA TYR A 14 15.06 -1.79 12.88
C TYR A 14 14.61 -0.42 13.45
N ARG A 15 15.54 0.51 13.68
CA ARG A 15 15.10 1.88 13.97
C ARG A 15 14.49 2.47 12.71
N MET A 16 13.17 2.46 12.65
CA MET A 16 12.38 3.32 11.78
C MET A 16 12.83 4.76 12.06
N PRO A 17 12.94 5.64 11.04
CA PRO A 17 13.30 7.04 11.24
C PRO A 17 12.27 7.84 12.05
N TYR A 18 11.24 7.18 12.53
CA TYR A 18 10.21 7.73 13.41
C TYR A 18 10.19 6.92 14.72
N GLU A 19 10.21 7.60 15.84
CA GLU A 19 9.81 6.99 17.11
C GLU A 19 8.39 6.43 16.92
N PRO A 20 8.09 5.20 17.40
CA PRO A 20 6.74 4.71 17.36
C PRO A 20 5.87 5.70 18.12
N ILE A 21 5.01 6.42 17.41
CA ILE A 21 3.90 7.12 18.07
C ILE A 21 3.18 6.01 18.81
N LEU A 22 3.13 6.12 20.14
CA LEU A 22 2.38 5.20 20.98
C LEU A 22 0.99 5.08 20.35
N SER A 23 0.76 3.99 19.63
CA SER A 23 -0.49 3.80 18.90
C SER A 23 -1.64 3.92 19.90
N LEU A 24 -2.64 4.68 19.51
CA LEU A 24 -3.85 4.82 20.31
C LEU A 24 -4.37 3.42 20.64
N PRO A 25 -4.79 3.16 21.90
CA PRO A 25 -5.32 1.86 22.25
C PRO A 25 -6.54 1.54 21.38
N TRP A 26 -6.58 0.33 20.81
CA TRP A 26 -7.81 -0.22 20.25
C TRP A 26 -8.91 -0.19 21.34
N PRO A 27 -9.98 0.47 21.19
CA PRO A 27 -10.93 0.62 20.08
C PRO A 27 -10.90 1.97 19.35
N GLN A 28 -9.81 2.69 19.34
CA GLN A 28 -9.71 4.02 18.74
C GLN A 28 -9.18 4.00 17.29
N ALA A 29 -9.23 2.84 16.60
CA ALA A 29 -8.96 2.79 15.17
C ALA A 29 -9.80 3.84 14.44
N ARG A 30 -9.17 4.56 13.52
CA ARG A 30 -9.81 5.58 12.67
C ARG A 30 -9.85 5.09 11.22
N PRO A 31 -10.79 4.19 10.85
CA PRO A 31 -10.96 3.78 9.48
C PRO A 31 -11.20 5.00 8.58
N LEU A 32 -10.65 4.98 7.38
CA LEU A 32 -10.96 6.03 6.41
C LEU A 32 -12.46 5.95 6.08
N PRO A 33 -13.16 7.09 6.04
CA PRO A 33 -14.58 7.12 5.68
C PRO A 33 -14.77 6.79 4.20
N ASP A 34 -15.94 6.29 3.82
CA ASP A 34 -16.27 5.94 2.43
C ASP A 34 -16.02 7.11 1.48
N GLY A 35 -16.37 8.35 1.87
CA GLY A 35 -16.14 9.55 1.07
C GLY A 35 -14.66 9.89 0.82
N PHE A 36 -13.72 9.27 1.54
CA PHE A 36 -12.29 9.42 1.27
C PHE A 36 -11.94 8.96 -0.14
N PHE A 37 -12.55 7.88 -0.58
CA PHE A 37 -12.25 7.27 -1.89
C PHE A 37 -13.09 7.89 -3.03
N ASP A 38 -14.17 8.61 -2.72
CA ASP A 38 -15.02 9.26 -3.73
C ASP A 38 -14.48 10.64 -4.13
N ARG A 39 -13.19 10.65 -4.52
CA ARG A 39 -12.43 11.84 -4.94
C ARG A 39 -11.51 11.48 -6.12
N ASP A 40 -10.87 12.51 -6.72
CA ASP A 40 -9.90 12.32 -7.82
C ASP A 40 -8.83 11.26 -7.47
N ALA A 41 -8.56 10.35 -8.41
CA ALA A 41 -7.66 9.21 -8.17
C ALA A 41 -6.23 9.64 -7.80
N ARG A 42 -5.70 10.75 -8.33
CA ARG A 42 -4.36 11.25 -7.97
C ARG A 42 -4.36 11.86 -6.56
N GLN A 43 -5.45 12.52 -6.18
CA GLN A 43 -5.62 13.02 -4.82
C GLN A 43 -5.65 11.87 -3.82
N VAL A 44 -6.51 10.87 -4.06
CA VAL A 44 -6.60 9.66 -3.23
C VAL A 44 -5.24 8.94 -3.16
N ALA A 45 -4.54 8.79 -4.31
CA ALA A 45 -3.24 8.13 -4.36
C ALA A 45 -2.19 8.83 -3.49
N ARG A 46 -2.14 10.16 -3.51
CA ARG A 46 -1.22 10.94 -2.67
C ARG A 46 -1.56 10.83 -1.19
N GLU A 47 -2.83 10.96 -0.84
CA GLU A 47 -3.29 10.96 0.54
C GLU A 47 -3.30 9.57 1.19
N LEU A 48 -3.30 8.50 0.42
CA LEU A 48 -3.10 7.15 0.91
C LEU A 48 -1.68 6.88 1.41
N LEU A 49 -0.69 7.66 1.01
CA LEU A 49 0.66 7.54 1.55
C LEU A 49 0.67 7.85 3.05
N GLY A 50 1.29 6.97 3.83
CA GLY A 50 1.30 7.05 5.28
C GLY A 50 0.14 6.33 5.98
N LYS A 51 -0.97 6.05 5.30
CA LYS A 51 -2.09 5.28 5.87
C LYS A 51 -1.71 3.81 6.02
N VAL A 52 -2.41 3.12 6.91
CA VAL A 52 -2.13 1.71 7.23
C VAL A 52 -3.28 0.82 6.77
N ILE A 53 -2.95 -0.18 5.96
CA ILE A 53 -3.87 -1.27 5.63
C ILE A 53 -3.86 -2.25 6.79
N ARG A 54 -5.06 -2.61 7.28
CA ARG A 54 -5.29 -3.62 8.32
C ARG A 54 -6.08 -4.78 7.74
N HIS A 55 -5.53 -5.98 7.81
CA HIS A 55 -6.22 -7.21 7.41
C HIS A 55 -6.20 -8.23 8.54
N ARG A 56 -7.39 -8.71 8.95
CA ARG A 56 -7.53 -9.72 9.98
C ARG A 56 -7.29 -11.11 9.41
N CYS A 57 -6.33 -11.82 9.96
CA CYS A 57 -5.97 -13.19 9.59
C CYS A 57 -6.08 -14.09 10.83
N GLY A 58 -7.23 -14.72 11.04
CA GLY A 58 -7.57 -15.37 12.30
C GLY A 58 -7.65 -14.36 13.45
N GLU A 59 -6.88 -14.58 14.49
CA GLU A 59 -6.81 -13.67 15.65
C GLU A 59 -5.79 -12.53 15.49
N LEU A 60 -5.01 -12.50 14.38
CA LEU A 60 -3.98 -11.52 14.16
C LEU A 60 -4.43 -10.43 13.19
N TRP A 61 -4.04 -9.20 13.46
CA TRP A 61 -4.09 -8.11 12.50
C TRP A 61 -2.75 -7.99 11.79
N LEU A 62 -2.73 -8.24 10.48
CA LEU A 62 -1.58 -8.03 9.61
C LEU A 62 -1.67 -6.61 9.05
N SER A 63 -0.62 -5.82 9.26
CA SER A 63 -0.70 -4.39 8.98
C SER A 63 0.49 -3.89 8.18
N ALA A 64 0.22 -2.98 7.23
CA ALA A 64 1.26 -2.38 6.41
C ALA A 64 0.97 -0.91 6.09
N ARG A 65 1.96 -0.03 6.32
CA ARG A 65 1.93 1.38 5.95
C ARG A 65 2.17 1.53 4.45
N ILE A 66 1.27 2.21 3.76
CA ILE A 66 1.36 2.49 2.33
C ILE A 66 2.50 3.49 2.08
N ILE A 67 3.43 3.14 1.19
CA ILE A 67 4.59 3.97 0.83
C ILE A 67 4.70 4.26 -0.67
N GLU A 68 3.90 3.56 -1.50
CA GLU A 68 3.89 3.73 -2.95
C GLU A 68 2.50 3.43 -3.51
N THR A 69 1.99 4.34 -4.34
CA THR A 69 0.69 4.23 -5.01
C THR A 69 0.80 4.62 -6.48
N GLU A 70 -0.13 4.13 -7.31
CA GLU A 70 -0.27 4.56 -8.70
C GLU A 70 -1.74 4.87 -9.00
N ALA A 71 -2.03 6.07 -9.55
CA ALA A 71 -3.38 6.43 -10.00
C ALA A 71 -3.62 5.99 -11.44
N TYR A 72 -4.86 5.60 -11.73
CA TYR A 72 -5.32 5.12 -13.03
C TYR A 72 -6.69 5.70 -13.36
N TYR A 73 -6.90 6.09 -14.62
CA TYR A 73 -8.16 6.64 -15.10
C TYR A 73 -8.71 5.81 -16.27
N LEU A 74 -10.04 5.84 -16.44
CA LEU A 74 -10.73 5.13 -17.53
C LEU A 74 -10.17 5.50 -18.91
N ALA A 75 -9.90 6.78 -19.14
CA ALA A 75 -9.45 7.30 -20.43
C ALA A 75 -8.03 6.90 -20.83
N GLU A 76 -7.24 6.35 -19.91
CA GLU A 76 -5.84 6.01 -20.15
C GLU A 76 -5.67 4.61 -20.73
N LYS A 77 -4.92 4.49 -21.81
CA LYS A 77 -4.62 3.20 -22.45
C LYS A 77 -3.89 2.22 -21.53
N GLY A 78 -3.15 2.72 -20.55
CA GLY A 78 -2.44 1.93 -19.53
C GLY A 78 -3.35 1.38 -18.42
N SER A 79 -4.58 1.87 -18.31
CA SER A 79 -5.56 1.41 -17.32
C SER A 79 -6.27 0.13 -17.76
N HIS A 80 -6.55 -0.78 -16.81
CA HIS A 80 -7.41 -1.94 -17.06
C HIS A 80 -8.83 -1.54 -17.46
N ALA A 81 -9.32 -0.42 -16.93
CA ALA A 81 -10.66 0.08 -17.21
C ALA A 81 -10.83 0.51 -18.66
N SER A 82 -9.75 0.92 -19.36
CA SER A 82 -9.80 1.30 -20.78
C SER A 82 -10.27 0.19 -21.72
N LEU A 83 -10.22 -1.05 -21.24
CA LEU A 83 -10.75 -2.22 -21.97
C LEU A 83 -12.26 -2.38 -21.82
N GLY A 84 -12.93 -1.42 -21.17
CA GLY A 84 -14.37 -1.43 -20.92
C GLY A 84 -14.80 -2.31 -19.75
N TYR A 85 -16.09 -2.27 -19.44
CA TYR A 85 -16.71 -3.04 -18.37
C TYR A 85 -16.67 -4.56 -18.67
N THR A 86 -16.41 -5.34 -17.63
CA THR A 86 -16.68 -6.78 -17.56
C THR A 86 -16.93 -7.14 -16.11
N GLU A 87 -17.56 -8.30 -15.83
CA GLU A 87 -17.74 -8.78 -14.45
C GLU A 87 -16.43 -8.81 -13.65
N LYS A 88 -15.32 -9.19 -14.29
CA LYS A 88 -13.98 -9.19 -13.66
C LYS A 88 -13.42 -7.80 -13.36
N ARG A 89 -14.04 -6.75 -13.84
CA ARG A 89 -13.65 -5.35 -13.64
C ARG A 89 -14.77 -4.51 -13.02
N ARG A 90 -15.88 -5.15 -12.62
CA ARG A 90 -17.07 -4.44 -12.11
C ARG A 90 -16.73 -3.46 -10.99
N ALA A 91 -15.86 -3.84 -10.06
CA ALA A 91 -15.44 -3.00 -8.95
C ALA A 91 -14.91 -1.62 -9.37
N LEU A 92 -14.30 -1.51 -10.56
CA LEU A 92 -13.82 -0.25 -11.12
C LEU A 92 -14.96 0.69 -11.55
N PHE A 93 -16.20 0.19 -11.67
CA PHE A 93 -17.35 0.92 -12.18
C PHE A 93 -18.46 1.12 -11.13
N GLU A 94 -18.26 0.62 -9.90
CA GLU A 94 -19.23 0.67 -8.80
C GLU A 94 -19.05 1.87 -7.85
N GLY A 95 -18.14 2.83 -8.19
CA GLY A 95 -17.87 4.03 -7.40
C GLY A 95 -16.72 3.86 -6.39
N GLY A 96 -16.40 4.95 -5.69
CA GLY A 96 -15.27 5.00 -4.78
C GLY A 96 -15.38 4.01 -3.60
N GLY A 97 -14.25 3.46 -3.18
CA GLY A 97 -14.14 2.59 -2.01
C GLY A 97 -14.44 1.10 -2.25
N HIS A 98 -14.69 0.67 -3.50
CA HIS A 98 -14.71 -0.75 -3.82
C HIS A 98 -13.27 -1.27 -4.00
N ILE A 99 -13.05 -2.49 -3.53
CA ILE A 99 -11.77 -3.18 -3.66
C ILE A 99 -11.75 -3.85 -5.03
N TYR A 100 -10.78 -3.50 -5.86
CA TYR A 100 -10.51 -4.18 -7.12
C TYR A 100 -9.23 -4.99 -7.02
N MET A 101 -9.36 -6.30 -7.13
CA MET A 101 -8.21 -7.20 -7.13
C MET A 101 -8.13 -7.99 -8.43
N TYR A 102 -6.91 -8.22 -8.88
CA TYR A 102 -6.65 -9.04 -10.06
C TYR A 102 -5.31 -9.77 -9.95
N TYR A 103 -5.12 -10.82 -10.75
CA TYR A 103 -3.83 -11.52 -10.84
C TYR A 103 -2.89 -10.79 -11.79
N ALA A 104 -1.73 -10.36 -11.29
CA ALA A 104 -0.68 -9.74 -12.06
C ALA A 104 0.65 -10.44 -11.82
N ARG A 105 1.35 -10.83 -12.89
CA ARG A 105 2.71 -11.37 -12.82
C ARG A 105 2.89 -12.48 -11.76
N GLY A 106 1.91 -13.36 -11.67
CA GLY A 106 1.95 -14.51 -10.78
C GLY A 106 1.56 -14.23 -9.32
N GLY A 107 0.85 -13.13 -9.05
CA GLY A 107 0.34 -12.83 -7.72
C GLY A 107 -0.85 -11.88 -7.73
N ASP A 108 -1.45 -11.72 -6.57
CA ASP A 108 -2.59 -10.83 -6.34
C ASP A 108 -2.14 -9.36 -6.35
N SER A 109 -3.01 -8.47 -6.78
CA SER A 109 -2.81 -7.00 -6.76
C SER A 109 -4.03 -6.33 -6.15
N LEU A 110 -3.79 -5.32 -5.30
CA LEU A 110 -4.81 -4.60 -4.55
C LEU A 110 -4.96 -3.18 -5.11
N ASN A 111 -6.18 -2.83 -5.48
CA ASN A 111 -6.55 -1.48 -5.88
C ASN A 111 -7.82 -1.05 -5.15
N PHE A 112 -8.02 0.26 -5.03
CA PHE A 112 -9.23 0.88 -4.53
C PHE A 112 -9.84 1.75 -5.64
N SER A 113 -11.12 1.54 -5.95
CA SER A 113 -11.83 2.43 -6.89
C SER A 113 -11.91 3.86 -6.32
N ALA A 114 -11.85 4.83 -7.22
CA ALA A 114 -11.93 6.25 -6.91
C ALA A 114 -13.16 6.88 -7.57
N GLN A 115 -13.34 8.19 -7.46
CA GLN A 115 -14.45 8.91 -8.08
C GLN A 115 -14.47 8.73 -9.60
N GLY A 116 -15.64 8.44 -10.13
CA GLY A 116 -15.90 8.25 -11.55
C GLY A 116 -15.63 6.80 -12.04
N PRO A 117 -16.36 6.36 -13.09
CA PRO A 117 -16.26 5.01 -13.59
C PRO A 117 -14.85 4.69 -14.09
N GLY A 118 -14.31 3.56 -13.70
CA GLY A 118 -13.02 3.06 -14.17
C GLY A 118 -11.78 3.71 -13.52
N ASN A 119 -11.96 4.65 -12.60
CA ASN A 119 -10.86 5.31 -11.91
C ASN A 119 -10.47 4.53 -10.65
N ALA A 120 -9.17 4.38 -10.42
CA ALA A 120 -8.68 3.60 -9.28
C ALA A 120 -7.26 3.97 -8.85
N VAL A 121 -6.90 3.52 -7.66
CA VAL A 121 -5.55 3.62 -7.10
C VAL A 121 -5.01 2.22 -6.81
N LEU A 122 -3.88 1.89 -7.43
CA LEU A 122 -3.11 0.69 -7.13
C LEU A 122 -2.24 0.93 -5.90
N ILE A 123 -2.27 0.02 -4.94
CA ILE A 123 -1.31 -0.02 -3.83
C ILE A 123 -0.08 -0.79 -4.30
N LYS A 124 1.01 -0.06 -4.51
CA LYS A 124 2.20 -0.62 -5.17
C LYS A 124 3.20 -1.21 -4.20
N SER A 125 3.50 -0.50 -3.11
CA SER A 125 4.39 -0.98 -2.05
C SER A 125 3.95 -0.45 -0.69
N ALA A 126 4.29 -1.20 0.34
CA ALA A 126 4.09 -0.83 1.74
C ALA A 126 5.27 -1.29 2.60
N GLN A 127 5.27 -0.88 3.87
CA GLN A 127 6.16 -1.40 4.91
C GLN A 127 5.31 -2.06 6.00
N PRO A 128 5.76 -3.19 6.61
CA PRO A 128 5.11 -3.72 7.79
C PRO A 128 4.93 -2.63 8.84
N TRP A 129 3.74 -2.58 9.41
CA TRP A 129 3.41 -1.65 10.48
C TRP A 129 3.21 -2.42 11.79
N LEU A 130 4.03 -2.09 12.80
CA LEU A 130 3.98 -2.73 14.10
C LEU A 130 3.50 -1.73 15.14
N ASP A 131 2.48 -2.14 15.89
CA ASP A 131 1.89 -1.38 16.98
C ASP A 131 1.20 -2.33 17.98
N ALA A 132 0.39 -1.79 18.88
CA ALA A 132 -0.33 -2.58 19.87
C ALA A 132 -1.28 -3.65 19.27
N GLN A 133 -1.73 -3.46 18.01
CA GLN A 133 -2.62 -4.38 17.31
C GLN A 133 -1.86 -5.40 16.45
N SER A 134 -0.69 -5.02 15.95
CA SER A 134 0.08 -5.78 14.98
C SER A 134 1.52 -5.91 15.48
N GLY A 135 1.72 -6.78 16.48
CA GLY A 135 3.02 -7.02 17.10
C GLY A 135 3.87 -8.06 16.35
N ASP A 136 4.86 -8.61 17.06
CA ASP A 136 5.83 -9.57 16.53
C ASP A 136 5.17 -10.83 15.93
N ALA A 137 4.07 -11.32 16.52
CA ALA A 137 3.30 -12.44 15.98
C ALA A 137 2.71 -12.13 14.60
N SER A 138 2.24 -10.90 14.40
CA SER A 138 1.75 -10.42 13.10
C SER A 138 2.89 -10.36 12.07
N LEU A 139 4.05 -9.81 12.44
CA LEU A 139 5.22 -9.79 11.57
C LEU A 139 5.66 -11.19 11.18
N ALA A 140 5.78 -12.11 12.16
CA ALA A 140 6.12 -13.49 11.91
C ALA A 140 5.14 -14.18 10.95
N ARG A 141 3.84 -13.91 11.08
CA ARG A 141 2.81 -14.41 10.17
C ARG A 141 2.98 -13.83 8.77
N MET A 142 3.21 -12.52 8.63
CA MET A 142 3.47 -11.90 7.32
C MET A 142 4.70 -12.50 6.64
N GLN A 143 5.76 -12.79 7.39
CA GLN A 143 6.97 -13.46 6.89
C GLN A 143 6.70 -14.90 6.45
N ALA A 144 5.89 -15.64 7.20
CA ALA A 144 5.46 -16.99 6.83
C ALA A 144 4.60 -17.00 5.57
N ASN A 145 3.73 -16.00 5.37
CA ASN A 145 2.91 -15.84 4.17
C ASN A 145 3.75 -15.52 2.93
N ASN A 146 4.90 -14.86 3.09
CA ASN A 146 5.74 -14.35 1.99
C ASN A 146 7.24 -14.60 2.23
N PRO A 147 7.70 -15.87 2.28
CA PRO A 147 9.11 -16.19 2.44
C PRO A 147 9.95 -15.72 1.23
N ASP A 148 11.27 -15.71 1.39
CA ASP A 148 12.20 -15.47 0.28
C ASP A 148 12.25 -16.69 -0.68
N ALA A 149 13.05 -16.60 -1.74
CA ALA A 149 13.18 -17.68 -2.72
C ALA A 149 13.79 -18.97 -2.15
N GLN A 150 14.41 -18.90 -0.98
CA GLN A 150 15.00 -20.05 -0.26
C GLN A 150 14.08 -20.56 0.87
N GLY A 151 12.85 -20.03 0.97
CA GLY A 151 11.89 -20.41 2.00
C GLY A 151 12.16 -19.79 3.38
N ARG A 152 13.11 -18.84 3.50
CA ARG A 152 13.46 -18.19 4.77
C ARG A 152 12.56 -16.97 5.02
N PRO A 153 12.41 -16.53 6.28
CA PRO A 153 11.71 -15.29 6.61
C PRO A 153 12.31 -14.12 5.83
N ARG A 154 11.48 -13.46 5.01
CA ARG A 154 11.90 -12.30 4.24
C ARG A 154 12.17 -11.13 5.20
N ARG A 155 13.20 -10.32 4.91
CA ARG A 155 13.48 -9.11 5.68
C ARG A 155 12.27 -8.18 5.68
N PRO A 156 11.93 -7.53 6.81
CA PRO A 156 10.76 -6.67 6.92
C PRO A 156 10.69 -5.60 5.83
N GLU A 157 11.81 -4.93 5.52
CA GLU A 157 11.87 -3.88 4.51
C GLU A 157 11.66 -4.37 3.06
N LYS A 158 11.67 -5.67 2.83
CA LYS A 158 11.41 -6.31 1.53
C LYS A 158 10.09 -7.08 1.49
N LEU A 159 9.40 -7.14 2.62
CA LEU A 159 8.24 -8.00 2.79
C LEU A 159 7.06 -7.54 1.93
N CYS A 160 6.86 -6.21 1.79
CA CYS A 160 5.79 -5.60 1.01
C CYS A 160 6.32 -4.70 -0.14
N ALA A 161 7.56 -4.94 -0.60
CA ALA A 161 8.21 -4.14 -1.65
C ALA A 161 7.72 -4.53 -3.05
N GLY A 162 6.46 -4.27 -3.33
CA GLY A 162 5.77 -4.56 -4.60
C GLY A 162 4.37 -5.11 -4.38
N GLN A 163 3.47 -4.85 -5.33
CA GLN A 163 2.03 -5.15 -5.22
C GLN A 163 1.74 -6.62 -4.87
N THR A 164 2.44 -7.57 -5.49
CA THR A 164 2.21 -8.99 -5.23
C THR A 164 2.82 -9.45 -3.91
N LEU A 165 3.96 -8.87 -3.50
CA LEU A 165 4.58 -9.15 -2.21
C LEU A 165 3.73 -8.59 -1.06
N LEU A 166 3.14 -7.41 -1.24
CA LEU A 166 2.19 -6.81 -0.31
C LEU A 166 0.99 -7.72 -0.07
N CYS A 167 0.32 -8.14 -1.15
CA CYS A 167 -0.84 -9.04 -1.03
C CYS A 167 -0.47 -10.37 -0.38
N LYS A 168 0.67 -10.97 -0.75
CA LYS A 168 1.18 -12.20 -0.11
C LYS A 168 1.40 -11.98 1.39
N ALA A 169 2.14 -10.94 1.77
CA ALA A 169 2.45 -10.67 3.17
C ALA A 169 1.18 -10.47 4.01
N LEU A 170 0.23 -9.69 3.52
CA LEU A 170 -1.05 -9.45 4.21
C LEU A 170 -2.03 -10.63 4.10
N GLY A 171 -1.77 -11.66 3.28
CA GLY A 171 -2.70 -12.76 3.05
C GLY A 171 -3.93 -12.38 2.24
N LEU A 172 -3.85 -11.31 1.43
CA LEU A 172 -4.96 -10.85 0.58
C LEU A 172 -5.04 -11.67 -0.70
N LYS A 173 -6.24 -12.12 -1.06
CA LYS A 173 -6.50 -12.97 -2.24
C LYS A 173 -7.62 -12.41 -3.08
N VAL A 174 -7.49 -12.52 -4.40
CA VAL A 174 -8.52 -12.11 -5.37
C VAL A 174 -9.89 -12.73 -5.05
N PRO A 175 -10.03 -14.06 -4.81
CA PRO A 175 -11.34 -14.65 -4.56
C PRO A 175 -12.06 -14.13 -3.32
N ASP A 176 -11.30 -13.61 -2.34
CA ASP A 176 -11.85 -13.20 -1.06
C ASP A 176 -12.28 -11.73 -1.05
N TRP A 177 -11.60 -10.90 -1.87
CA TRP A 177 -11.70 -9.45 -1.74
C TRP A 177 -12.07 -8.70 -3.03
N ASP A 178 -11.98 -9.31 -4.21
CA ASP A 178 -12.40 -8.62 -5.44
C ASP A 178 -13.88 -8.25 -5.38
N ALA A 179 -14.18 -6.99 -5.74
CA ALA A 179 -15.51 -6.40 -5.71
C ALA A 179 -16.18 -6.38 -4.31
N GLN A 180 -15.40 -6.46 -3.23
CA GLN A 180 -15.88 -6.22 -1.87
C GLN A 180 -15.71 -4.75 -1.51
N ARG A 181 -16.37 -4.32 -0.43
CA ARG A 181 -16.12 -3.05 0.26
C ARG A 181 -15.28 -3.27 1.51
N PHE A 182 -14.76 -2.19 2.06
CA PHE A 182 -14.08 -2.25 3.34
C PHE A 182 -15.00 -2.72 4.46
N ASP A 183 -14.44 -3.50 5.35
CA ASP A 183 -15.08 -4.03 6.55
C ASP A 183 -14.12 -3.82 7.73
N THR A 184 -14.52 -2.99 8.68
CA THR A 184 -13.69 -2.62 9.85
C THR A 184 -13.36 -3.81 10.75
N GLN A 185 -14.06 -4.94 10.61
CA GLN A 185 -13.77 -6.17 11.35
C GLN A 185 -12.81 -7.12 10.59
N ARG A 186 -12.55 -6.85 9.31
CA ARG A 186 -11.79 -7.77 8.44
C ARG A 186 -10.69 -7.10 7.62
N LEU A 187 -11.01 -6.06 6.86
CA LEU A 187 -10.08 -5.33 6.00
C LEU A 187 -10.49 -3.87 5.89
N PHE A 188 -9.61 -2.98 6.30
CA PHE A 188 -9.82 -1.54 6.17
C PHE A 188 -8.50 -0.78 6.05
N VAL A 189 -8.59 0.50 5.69
CA VAL A 189 -7.45 1.43 5.72
C VAL A 189 -7.65 2.39 6.88
N GLU A 190 -6.61 2.55 7.68
CA GLU A 190 -6.61 3.35 8.91
C GLU A 190 -5.83 4.65 8.76
N GLU A 191 -6.39 5.73 9.30
CA GLU A 191 -5.70 6.99 9.56
C GLU A 191 -4.91 6.91 10.86
N VAL A 192 -3.58 6.87 10.75
CA VAL A 192 -2.67 6.75 11.91
C VAL A 192 -1.94 8.06 12.25
N GLY A 193 -2.27 9.16 11.55
CA GLY A 193 -1.64 10.46 11.73
C GLY A 193 -0.32 10.64 10.97
N GLU A 194 0.15 9.61 10.27
CA GLU A 194 1.38 9.65 9.48
C GLU A 194 1.17 10.37 8.15
N ARG A 195 2.10 11.27 7.82
CA ARG A 195 2.14 12.01 6.55
C ARG A 195 3.56 12.02 5.99
N PRO A 196 3.76 11.82 4.69
CA PRO A 196 5.05 12.07 4.06
C PRO A 196 5.45 13.56 4.18
N ALA A 197 6.68 13.83 4.61
CA ALA A 197 7.23 15.20 4.56
C ALA A 197 7.47 15.65 3.11
N GLN A 198 7.76 14.70 2.22
CA GLN A 198 7.92 14.92 0.78
C GLN A 198 7.40 13.71 0.01
N ILE A 199 6.76 13.98 -1.12
CA ILE A 199 6.26 12.94 -2.04
C ILE A 199 7.03 13.03 -3.35
N VAL A 200 7.59 11.92 -3.80
CA VAL A 200 8.14 11.79 -5.15
C VAL A 200 7.02 11.47 -6.11
N GLN A 201 6.76 12.37 -7.06
CA GLN A 201 5.86 12.13 -8.19
C GLN A 201 6.68 11.72 -9.41
N THR A 202 6.33 10.62 -10.05
CA THR A 202 7.05 10.08 -11.21
C THR A 202 6.14 9.22 -12.09
N THR A 203 6.68 8.65 -13.16
CA THR A 203 5.94 7.76 -14.06
C THR A 203 5.66 6.40 -13.42
N ARG A 204 4.52 5.80 -13.81
CA ARG A 204 4.11 4.47 -13.38
C ARG A 204 5.04 3.37 -13.90
N LEU A 205 5.05 2.23 -13.24
CA LEU A 205 5.90 1.10 -13.59
C LEU A 205 5.15 0.06 -14.43
N GLY A 206 5.81 -0.42 -15.48
CA GLY A 206 5.31 -1.53 -16.29
C GLY A 206 4.21 -1.15 -17.28
N ILE A 207 4.02 0.13 -17.55
CA ILE A 207 3.16 0.61 -18.64
C ILE A 207 3.97 0.51 -19.94
N PRO A 208 3.49 -0.21 -20.97
CA PRO A 208 4.15 -0.31 -22.26
C PRO A 208 4.20 1.03 -23.00
N ALA A 209 5.22 1.20 -23.85
CA ALA A 209 5.33 2.38 -24.70
C ALA A 209 4.08 2.61 -25.57
N GLY A 210 3.66 3.86 -25.71
CA GLY A 210 2.45 4.26 -26.44
C GLY A 210 1.13 4.01 -25.67
N ARG A 211 1.21 3.66 -24.38
CA ARG A 211 0.05 3.47 -23.50
C ARG A 211 0.06 4.42 -22.31
N ASP A 212 0.35 5.68 -22.57
CA ASP A 212 0.37 6.75 -21.55
C ASP A 212 1.42 6.50 -20.44
N GLU A 213 2.54 5.87 -20.79
CA GLU A 213 3.66 5.56 -19.90
C GLU A 213 4.35 6.80 -19.33
N HIS A 214 4.22 7.93 -20.01
CA HIS A 214 4.82 9.22 -19.63
C HIS A 214 4.06 9.94 -18.51
N LEU A 215 2.83 9.51 -18.17
CA LEU A 215 2.01 10.17 -17.17
C LEU A 215 2.61 10.00 -15.76
N PRO A 216 2.83 11.10 -15.00
CA PRO A 216 3.48 11.07 -13.70
C PRO A 216 2.47 10.74 -12.58
N TYR A 217 1.82 9.59 -12.69
CA TYR A 217 0.75 9.17 -11.78
C TYR A 217 1.17 8.10 -10.77
N ARG A 218 2.46 8.03 -10.48
CA ARG A 218 3.03 7.24 -9.40
C ARG A 218 3.54 8.16 -8.31
N PHE A 219 3.16 7.88 -7.06
CA PHE A 219 3.47 8.66 -5.88
C PHE A 219 4.19 7.78 -4.87
N VAL A 220 5.28 8.30 -4.30
CA VAL A 220 6.15 7.58 -3.37
C VAL A 220 6.49 8.47 -2.19
N ASP A 221 6.36 7.95 -0.98
CA ASP A 221 6.92 8.59 0.20
C ASP A 221 8.46 8.66 0.07
N ALA A 222 9.03 9.87 -0.03
CA ALA A 222 10.44 10.08 -0.30
C ALA A 222 11.35 9.40 0.74
N ALA A 223 10.94 9.36 2.00
CA ALA A 223 11.69 8.71 3.08
C ALA A 223 11.80 7.19 2.88
N PHE A 224 10.85 6.58 2.18
CA PHE A 224 10.77 5.15 1.92
C PHE A 224 11.11 4.74 0.49
N ALA A 225 11.52 5.68 -0.37
CA ALA A 225 11.77 5.45 -1.80
C ALA A 225 12.70 4.23 -2.09
N ARG A 226 13.70 3.99 -1.24
CA ARG A 226 14.64 2.85 -1.37
C ARG A 226 14.01 1.48 -1.15
N PHE A 227 12.83 1.43 -0.56
CA PHE A 227 12.09 0.19 -0.23
C PHE A 227 10.98 -0.11 -1.25
N CYS A 228 10.70 0.80 -2.17
CA CYS A 228 9.71 0.63 -3.20
C CYS A 228 10.17 -0.37 -4.29
N THR A 229 9.25 -0.80 -5.15
CA THR A 229 9.47 -1.73 -6.25
C THR A 229 10.68 -1.34 -7.10
N ARG A 230 10.80 -0.04 -7.39
CA ARG A 230 11.94 0.58 -8.07
C ARG A 230 12.17 1.95 -7.44
N ASN A 231 13.31 2.12 -6.80
CA ASN A 231 13.66 3.40 -6.18
C ASN A 231 13.67 4.54 -7.20
N PRO A 232 12.74 5.54 -7.12
CA PRO A 232 12.72 6.67 -8.04
C PRO A 232 13.89 7.66 -7.80
N LEU A 233 14.48 7.64 -6.61
CA LEU A 233 15.60 8.51 -6.20
C LEU A 233 16.97 7.81 -6.36
N ARG A 234 17.06 6.73 -7.14
CA ARG A 234 18.33 6.04 -7.36
C ARG A 234 19.31 6.93 -8.13
N ARG A 235 20.62 6.61 -8.01
CA ARG A 235 21.68 7.30 -8.74
C ARG A 235 21.33 7.44 -10.23
N GLY A 236 21.53 8.66 -10.77
CA GLY A 236 21.26 9.01 -12.17
C GLY A 236 19.86 9.57 -12.43
N GLN A 237 18.93 9.47 -11.49
CA GLN A 237 17.63 10.17 -11.59
C GLN A 237 17.80 11.63 -11.21
N ARG A 238 17.06 12.53 -11.87
CA ARG A 238 17.13 13.98 -11.68
C ARG A 238 15.74 14.56 -11.51
N GLU A 239 15.59 15.44 -10.51
CA GLU A 239 14.39 16.23 -10.34
C GLU A 239 14.16 17.13 -11.57
N GLY A 240 12.90 17.36 -11.92
CA GLY A 240 12.47 18.10 -13.10
C GLY A 240 12.55 17.31 -14.42
N ARG A 241 13.25 16.17 -14.44
CA ARG A 241 13.32 15.28 -15.61
C ARG A 241 12.67 13.91 -15.38
N ASP A 242 13.05 13.24 -14.31
CA ASP A 242 12.63 11.85 -14.03
C ASP A 242 11.59 11.77 -12.92
N PHE A 243 11.55 12.78 -12.06
CA PHE A 243 10.61 12.93 -10.98
C PHE A 243 10.44 14.40 -10.56
N GLN A 244 9.41 14.68 -9.77
CA GLN A 244 9.21 15.94 -9.06
C GLN A 244 9.07 15.65 -7.56
N LEU A 245 9.58 16.55 -6.71
CA LEU A 245 9.31 16.55 -5.28
C LEU A 245 8.12 17.46 -5.00
N LEU A 246 7.11 16.89 -4.37
CA LEU A 246 5.96 17.62 -3.85
C LEU A 246 6.14 17.81 -2.35
N GLY A 247 5.72 18.96 -1.83
CA GLY A 247 5.66 19.23 -0.41
C GLY A 247 4.66 18.32 0.32
N PRO A 248 4.56 18.46 1.66
CA PRO A 248 3.55 17.77 2.44
C PRO A 248 2.16 18.12 1.91
N LEU A 249 1.20 17.23 2.14
CA LEU A 249 -0.21 17.50 1.83
C LEU A 249 -0.70 18.56 2.81
N ASP A 250 -1.33 19.62 2.29
CA ASP A 250 -1.95 20.65 3.12
C ASP A 250 -3.05 20.01 4.00
N GLU A 251 -3.13 20.45 5.26
CA GLU A 251 -4.10 19.92 6.24
C GLU A 251 -5.57 20.29 5.91
N HIS A 252 -5.80 21.03 4.81
CA HIS A 252 -7.07 21.70 4.51
C HIS A 252 -7.61 21.39 3.08
N LEU A 253 -7.63 20.10 2.69
CA LEU A 253 -8.42 19.73 1.50
C LEU A 253 -9.34 18.57 1.81
#